data_8bebcd2bf6540141e778422dae5ec284
#
_entry.id   8bebcd2bf6540141e778422dae5ec284
#
_cell.length_a   1.000
_cell.length_b   1.000
_cell.length_c   1.000
_cell.angle_alpha   90.00
_cell.angle_beta   90.00
_cell.angle_gamma   90.00
#
_symmetry.space_group_name_H-M   'P 1'
#
loop_
_entity.id
_entity.type
_entity.pdbx_description
1 polymer ?
#
loop_
_entity_poly.entity_id
_entity_poly.type
_entity_poly.pdbx_seq_one_letter_code
_entity_poly.pdbx_strand_id
1 'polypeptide(L)'
;MRDDQLIFFVGAPGSSWSRIATILGYSPKLNLNLSDYSSERQYYIKNSKSWSHLINHQGSYFGSEMEFGYRFEDPESFYNKISFKNELARAFSELDDDKNYLIKSHSLAYNIDWLVNNFPKSKIIFVIKQPIEECVEWWQSAGGFDITYPRYDWYKDKDLHKEFNKQQLSIKKFINDCGYPLYAPTNSLFKNKLQINIDEKPVSEHIKAIQLLNPSGEGDPDYRTQICFYNMDI
;
A
#
# COMPACT_ATOMS: atom_id res chain seq x y z
N MET A 1 3.40 -17.61 -9.57
CA MET A 1 3.83 -16.34 -8.90
C MET A 1 5.15 -16.61 -8.21
N ARG A 2 6.24 -16.02 -8.68
CA ARG A 2 7.59 -16.12 -8.09
C ARG A 2 7.79 -15.01 -7.05
N ASP A 3 8.77 -15.21 -6.13
CA ASP A 3 9.02 -14.21 -5.08
C ASP A 3 9.50 -12.85 -5.65
N ASP A 4 10.27 -12.87 -6.73
CA ASP A 4 10.79 -11.68 -7.41
C ASP A 4 9.73 -10.87 -8.18
N GLN A 5 8.56 -11.47 -8.40
CA GLN A 5 7.39 -10.80 -8.97
C GLN A 5 6.54 -10.09 -7.91
N LEU A 6 6.74 -10.37 -6.61
CA LEU A 6 5.94 -9.78 -5.54
C LEU A 6 6.46 -8.38 -5.20
N ILE A 7 5.53 -7.42 -5.18
CA ILE A 7 5.76 -6.07 -4.68
C ILE A 7 4.78 -5.86 -3.53
N PHE A 8 5.27 -5.89 -2.30
CA PHE A 8 4.46 -5.56 -1.14
C PHE A 8 4.34 -4.05 -0.98
N PHE A 9 3.13 -3.56 -0.79
CA PHE A 9 2.86 -2.14 -0.67
C PHE A 9 2.29 -1.86 0.72
N VAL A 10 3.08 -1.21 1.54
CA VAL A 10 2.89 -1.11 3.00
C VAL A 10 2.78 0.34 3.42
N GLY A 11 1.74 0.67 4.17
CA GLY A 11 1.52 2.00 4.71
C GLY A 11 0.35 2.03 5.69
N ALA A 12 0.37 2.94 6.65
CA ALA A 12 -0.74 3.12 7.58
C ALA A 12 -2.00 3.65 6.85
N PRO A 13 -3.21 3.36 7.34
CA PRO A 13 -4.42 3.99 6.84
C PRO A 13 -4.29 5.52 6.87
N GLY A 14 -4.89 6.21 5.91
CA GLY A 14 -4.82 7.68 5.81
C GLY A 14 -3.50 8.26 5.28
N SER A 15 -2.49 7.44 5.00
CA SER A 15 -1.18 7.90 4.50
C SER A 15 -1.16 8.27 3.00
N SER A 16 -2.30 8.37 2.34
CA SER A 16 -2.43 8.54 0.88
C SER A 16 -1.98 7.33 0.05
N TRP A 17 -1.73 6.20 0.70
CA TRP A 17 -1.18 5.00 0.05
C TRP A 17 -2.05 4.49 -1.12
N SER A 18 -3.38 4.55 -1.01
CA SER A 18 -4.27 4.13 -2.11
C SER A 18 -4.11 4.99 -3.36
N ARG A 19 -3.93 6.32 -3.19
CA ARG A 19 -3.64 7.23 -4.31
C ARG A 19 -2.31 6.90 -4.96
N ILE A 20 -1.28 6.69 -4.13
CA ILE A 20 0.04 6.29 -4.60
C ILE A 20 -0.03 4.95 -5.34
N ALA A 21 -0.74 3.96 -4.79
CA ALA A 21 -0.93 2.67 -5.45
C ALA A 21 -1.57 2.82 -6.85
N THR A 22 -2.57 3.70 -6.98
CA THR A 22 -3.18 3.99 -8.28
C THR A 22 -2.17 4.58 -9.27
N ILE A 23 -1.39 5.56 -8.83
CA ILE A 23 -0.34 6.16 -9.67
C ILE A 23 0.66 5.09 -10.10
N LEU A 24 1.10 4.23 -9.18
CA LEU A 24 2.02 3.12 -9.46
C LEU A 24 1.46 2.13 -10.50
N GLY A 25 0.15 1.95 -10.56
CA GLY A 25 -0.53 1.13 -11.57
C GLY A 25 -0.25 1.56 -13.01
N TYR A 26 0.12 2.83 -13.22
CA TYR A 26 0.48 3.40 -14.52
C TYR A 26 1.98 3.32 -14.84
N SER A 27 2.78 2.70 -13.98
CA SER A 27 4.21 2.60 -14.21
C SER A 27 4.58 1.46 -15.16
N PRO A 28 5.11 1.72 -16.34
CA PRO A 28 5.62 0.68 -17.22
C PRO A 28 6.84 -0.02 -16.60
N LYS A 29 7.61 0.68 -15.76
CA LYS A 29 8.76 0.14 -15.06
C LYS A 29 8.37 -0.94 -14.04
N LEU A 30 7.23 -0.77 -13.37
CA LEU A 30 6.74 -1.76 -12.42
C LEU A 30 6.07 -2.96 -13.10
N ASN A 31 5.59 -2.80 -14.32
CA ASN A 31 4.96 -3.84 -15.13
C ASN A 31 3.94 -4.69 -14.34
N LEU A 32 2.96 -4.01 -13.72
CA LEU A 32 2.02 -4.64 -12.81
C LEU A 32 0.97 -5.47 -13.53
N ASN A 33 0.62 -6.61 -12.94
CA ASN A 33 -0.60 -7.31 -13.27
C ASN A 33 -1.80 -6.56 -12.67
N LEU A 34 -2.69 -6.09 -13.53
CA LEU A 34 -3.86 -5.30 -13.14
C LEU A 34 -5.15 -6.13 -13.07
N SER A 35 -5.04 -7.44 -13.14
CA SER A 35 -6.17 -8.38 -13.09
C SER A 35 -6.64 -8.69 -11.65
N ASP A 36 -6.42 -7.77 -10.71
CA ASP A 36 -6.85 -7.94 -9.32
C ASP A 36 -8.33 -8.33 -9.24
N TYR A 37 -8.58 -9.50 -8.67
CA TYR A 37 -9.91 -10.09 -8.49
C TYR A 37 -10.18 -10.39 -7.01
N SER A 38 -9.46 -9.73 -6.11
CA SER A 38 -9.62 -9.93 -4.68
C SER A 38 -11.05 -9.69 -4.21
N SER A 39 -11.43 -10.31 -3.11
CA SER A 39 -12.73 -10.08 -2.47
C SER A 39 -12.93 -8.62 -2.11
N GLU A 40 -11.86 -7.93 -1.74
CA GLU A 40 -11.88 -6.48 -1.48
C GLU A 40 -12.22 -5.71 -2.76
N ARG A 41 -11.56 -6.02 -3.88
CA ARG A 41 -11.83 -5.39 -5.18
C ARG A 41 -13.29 -5.57 -5.58
N GLN A 42 -13.82 -6.79 -5.46
CA GLN A 42 -15.21 -7.10 -5.78
C GLN A 42 -16.18 -6.34 -4.87
N TYR A 43 -15.85 -6.25 -3.58
CA TYR A 43 -16.66 -5.48 -2.64
C TYR A 43 -16.74 -4.00 -3.04
N TYR A 44 -15.62 -3.36 -3.35
CA TYR A 44 -15.60 -1.94 -3.74
C TYR A 44 -16.30 -1.71 -5.07
N ILE A 45 -16.14 -2.58 -6.06
CA ILE A 45 -16.88 -2.48 -7.31
C ILE A 45 -18.40 -2.49 -7.05
N LYS A 46 -18.86 -3.34 -6.12
CA LYS A 46 -20.28 -3.50 -5.83
C LYS A 46 -20.86 -2.40 -4.93
N ASN A 47 -20.10 -1.95 -3.96
CA ASN A 47 -20.63 -1.17 -2.83
C ASN A 47 -20.11 0.28 -2.76
N SER A 48 -18.97 0.58 -3.35
CA SER A 48 -18.43 1.93 -3.28
C SER A 48 -19.14 2.87 -4.25
N LYS A 49 -19.59 3.98 -3.70
CA LYS A 49 -20.07 5.13 -4.50
C LYS A 49 -18.92 6.08 -4.87
N SER A 50 -17.77 5.87 -4.30
CA SER A 50 -16.59 6.69 -4.52
C SER A 50 -15.75 6.11 -5.65
N TRP A 51 -15.63 6.89 -6.72
CA TRP A 51 -14.77 6.58 -7.85
C TRP A 51 -13.32 6.28 -7.44
N SER A 52 -12.80 6.98 -6.44
CA SER A 52 -11.45 6.77 -5.95
C SER A 52 -11.21 5.35 -5.43
N HIS A 53 -12.20 4.74 -4.78
CA HIS A 53 -12.08 3.38 -4.28
C HIS A 53 -12.09 2.34 -5.39
N LEU A 54 -12.83 2.55 -6.46
CA LEU A 54 -12.89 1.62 -7.59
C LEU A 54 -11.55 1.49 -8.31
N ILE A 55 -10.76 2.56 -8.35
CA ILE A 55 -9.47 2.60 -9.04
C ILE A 55 -8.30 2.32 -8.09
N ASN A 56 -8.42 2.76 -6.83
CA ASN A 56 -7.31 2.77 -5.88
C ASN A 56 -6.98 1.41 -5.25
N HIS A 57 -7.78 0.37 -5.52
CA HIS A 57 -7.60 -0.95 -4.91
C HIS A 57 -7.02 -1.99 -5.86
N GLN A 58 -6.34 -1.57 -6.90
CA GLN A 58 -5.59 -2.49 -7.75
C GLN A 58 -4.47 -3.17 -6.94
N GLY A 59 -4.39 -4.48 -7.03
CA GLY A 59 -3.41 -5.27 -6.31
C GLY A 59 -3.64 -5.34 -4.79
N SER A 60 -4.81 -4.92 -4.31
CA SER A 60 -5.14 -5.07 -2.89
C SER A 60 -5.49 -6.49 -2.55
N TYR A 61 -4.98 -6.97 -1.43
CA TYR A 61 -5.33 -8.27 -0.91
C TYR A 61 -5.45 -8.26 0.62
N PHE A 62 -6.62 -8.64 1.12
CA PHE A 62 -6.90 -8.79 2.55
C PHE A 62 -7.37 -10.21 2.92
N GLY A 63 -7.40 -11.13 1.95
CA GLY A 63 -7.98 -12.45 2.13
C GLY A 63 -9.52 -12.43 2.04
N SER A 64 -10.12 -13.61 1.88
CA SER A 64 -11.56 -13.77 1.73
C SER A 64 -12.37 -13.37 2.96
N GLU A 65 -11.74 -13.35 4.15
CA GLU A 65 -12.41 -13.17 5.43
C GLU A 65 -11.67 -12.19 6.37
N MET A 66 -10.79 -11.33 5.87
CA MET A 66 -9.92 -10.44 6.67
C MET A 66 -9.00 -11.15 7.68
N GLU A 67 -9.09 -12.42 7.80
CA GLU A 67 -8.25 -13.20 8.71
C GLU A 67 -6.77 -12.96 8.52
N PHE A 68 -6.42 -12.57 7.30
CA PHE A 68 -5.06 -12.28 6.90
C PHE A 68 -4.48 -11.06 7.62
N GLY A 69 -5.28 -10.02 7.82
CA GLY A 69 -4.87 -8.81 8.51
C GLY A 69 -4.47 -9.07 9.96
N TYR A 70 -5.24 -9.85 10.67
CA TYR A 70 -4.97 -10.17 12.09
C TYR A 70 -3.68 -10.96 12.29
N ARG A 71 -3.37 -11.83 11.37
CA ARG A 71 -2.25 -12.75 11.49
C ARG A 71 -0.90 -12.07 11.34
N PHE A 72 -0.86 -10.91 10.70
CA PHE A 72 0.37 -10.12 10.65
C PHE A 72 0.76 -9.46 11.97
N GLU A 73 -0.16 -9.36 12.93
CA GLU A 73 0.17 -8.92 14.30
C GLU A 73 0.80 -10.01 15.14
N ASP A 74 0.44 -11.27 14.89
CA ASP A 74 0.92 -12.42 15.63
C ASP A 74 1.71 -13.36 14.72
N PRO A 75 3.06 -13.29 14.76
CA PRO A 75 3.93 -14.11 13.93
C PRO A 75 3.71 -15.61 14.05
N GLU A 76 3.28 -16.09 15.23
CA GLU A 76 3.07 -17.51 15.49
C GLU A 76 1.80 -18.04 14.81
N SER A 77 0.88 -17.17 14.47
CA SER A 77 -0.36 -17.52 13.78
C SER A 77 -0.26 -17.47 12.26
N PHE A 78 0.92 -17.13 11.70
CA PHE A 78 1.10 -17.06 10.26
C PHE A 78 0.89 -18.38 9.56
N TYR A 79 0.29 -18.30 8.39
CA TYR A 79 0.42 -19.32 7.38
C TYR A 79 1.90 -19.56 7.06
N ASN A 80 2.22 -20.79 6.72
CA ASN A 80 3.49 -21.02 6.08
C ASN A 80 3.54 -20.25 4.73
N LYS A 81 4.73 -20.01 4.20
CA LYS A 81 4.94 -19.30 2.94
C LYS A 81 4.08 -19.81 1.77
N ILE A 82 3.86 -21.13 1.70
CA ILE A 82 3.11 -21.76 0.60
C ILE A 82 1.63 -21.36 0.70
N SER A 83 1.03 -21.47 1.88
CA SER A 83 -0.36 -21.06 2.10
C SER A 83 -0.55 -19.59 1.80
N PHE A 84 0.39 -18.73 2.22
CA PHE A 84 0.39 -17.30 1.92
C PHE A 84 0.39 -17.05 0.40
N LYS A 85 1.29 -17.70 -0.34
CA LYS A 85 1.35 -17.55 -1.80
C LYS A 85 0.08 -18.04 -2.50
N ASN A 86 -0.52 -19.12 -2.01
CA ASN A 86 -1.77 -19.61 -2.56
C ASN A 86 -2.92 -18.62 -2.34
N GLU A 87 -2.98 -17.99 -1.18
CA GLU A 87 -3.96 -16.93 -0.91
C GLU A 87 -3.72 -15.71 -1.81
N LEU A 88 -2.48 -15.26 -1.95
CA LEU A 88 -2.15 -14.17 -2.88
C LEU A 88 -2.55 -14.49 -4.32
N ALA A 89 -2.31 -15.72 -4.78
CA ALA A 89 -2.67 -16.12 -6.13
C ALA A 89 -4.19 -16.06 -6.40
N ARG A 90 -5.02 -16.23 -5.38
CA ARG A 90 -6.48 -16.10 -5.50
C ARG A 90 -6.95 -14.67 -5.72
N ALA A 91 -6.11 -13.68 -5.43
CA ALA A 91 -6.45 -12.27 -5.62
C ALA A 91 -6.41 -11.84 -7.09
N PHE A 92 -5.86 -12.66 -7.97
CA PHE A 92 -5.70 -12.32 -9.38
C PHE A 92 -6.44 -13.33 -10.25
N SER A 93 -7.21 -12.85 -11.23
CA SER A 93 -7.96 -13.72 -12.16
C SER A 93 -7.04 -14.46 -13.11
N GLU A 94 -5.90 -13.89 -13.43
CA GLU A 94 -4.89 -14.45 -14.32
C GLU A 94 -3.51 -14.30 -13.70
N LEU A 95 -2.74 -15.38 -13.71
CA LEU A 95 -1.33 -15.35 -13.34
C LEU A 95 -0.49 -15.27 -14.62
N ASP A 96 0.40 -14.29 -14.66
CA ASP A 96 1.28 -14.00 -15.79
C ASP A 96 2.73 -14.02 -15.30
N ASP A 97 3.56 -14.84 -15.92
CA ASP A 97 4.97 -15.01 -15.54
C ASP A 97 5.84 -13.80 -15.86
N ASP A 98 5.36 -12.88 -16.70
CA ASP A 98 6.08 -11.67 -17.09
C ASP A 98 5.63 -10.43 -16.30
N LYS A 99 4.63 -10.55 -15.42
CA LYS A 99 4.07 -9.44 -14.64
C LYS A 99 4.50 -9.48 -13.17
N ASN A 100 4.55 -8.31 -12.56
CA ASN A 100 4.68 -8.16 -11.12
C ASN A 100 3.29 -8.02 -10.47
N TYR A 101 3.21 -8.37 -9.20
CA TYR A 101 1.97 -8.37 -8.42
C TYR A 101 2.09 -7.41 -7.24
N LEU A 102 1.30 -6.34 -7.25
CA LEU A 102 1.24 -5.36 -6.17
C LEU A 102 0.28 -5.85 -5.08
N ILE A 103 0.82 -6.20 -3.93
CA ILE A 103 0.09 -6.71 -2.77
C ILE A 103 -0.02 -5.62 -1.73
N LYS A 104 -1.20 -5.05 -1.59
CA LYS A 104 -1.44 -3.89 -0.73
C LYS A 104 -2.14 -4.31 0.56
N SER A 105 -1.51 -4.08 1.71
CA SER A 105 -2.14 -4.28 3.02
C SER A 105 -1.47 -3.45 4.11
N HIS A 106 -2.28 -2.79 4.95
CA HIS A 106 -1.80 -2.08 6.14
C HIS A 106 -1.17 -3.01 7.16
N SER A 107 -1.72 -4.21 7.29
CA SER A 107 -1.30 -5.20 8.29
C SER A 107 0.11 -5.73 8.04
N LEU A 108 0.64 -5.61 6.82
CA LEU A 108 2.04 -5.96 6.52
C LEU A 108 3.04 -5.16 7.37
N ALA A 109 2.65 -3.97 7.83
CA ALA A 109 3.49 -3.14 8.69
C ALA A 109 3.78 -3.75 10.06
N TYR A 110 2.97 -4.68 10.54
CA TYR A 110 3.19 -5.32 11.84
C TYR A 110 4.32 -6.35 11.82
N ASN A 111 4.64 -6.91 10.66
CA ASN A 111 5.64 -7.98 10.57
C ASN A 111 6.48 -7.92 9.28
N ILE A 112 7.17 -6.80 9.11
CA ILE A 112 8.03 -6.56 7.95
C ILE A 112 9.18 -7.57 7.90
N ASP A 113 9.77 -7.90 9.05
CA ASP A 113 10.87 -8.88 9.13
C ASP A 113 10.44 -10.26 8.63
N TRP A 114 9.20 -10.68 8.94
CA TRP A 114 8.68 -11.93 8.42
C TRP A 114 8.58 -11.90 6.88
N LEU A 115 8.11 -10.79 6.30
CA LEU A 115 8.04 -10.64 4.83
C LEU A 115 9.42 -10.78 4.20
N VAL A 116 10.39 -10.03 4.71
CA VAL A 116 11.75 -10.02 4.16
C VAL A 116 12.41 -11.39 4.29
N ASN A 117 12.24 -12.06 5.42
CA ASN A 117 12.82 -13.37 5.67
C ASN A 117 12.18 -14.47 4.81
N ASN A 118 10.87 -14.41 4.58
CA ASN A 118 10.17 -15.42 3.78
C ASN A 118 10.20 -15.13 2.28
N PHE A 119 10.30 -13.86 1.89
CA PHE A 119 10.32 -13.41 0.49
C PHE A 119 11.53 -12.54 0.19
N PRO A 120 12.77 -13.07 0.33
CA PRO A 120 14.00 -12.26 0.24
C PRO A 120 14.24 -11.64 -1.14
N LYS A 121 13.56 -12.12 -2.18
CA LYS A 121 13.63 -11.55 -3.54
C LYS A 121 12.48 -10.63 -3.87
N SER A 122 11.52 -10.47 -2.95
CA SER A 122 10.42 -9.54 -3.15
C SER A 122 10.88 -8.09 -3.04
N LYS A 123 10.07 -7.22 -3.59
CA LYS A 123 10.23 -5.78 -3.50
C LYS A 123 9.22 -5.25 -2.49
N ILE A 124 9.55 -4.16 -1.78
CA ILE A 124 8.60 -3.53 -0.87
C ILE A 124 8.57 -2.02 -1.15
N ILE A 125 7.38 -1.48 -1.25
CA ILE A 125 7.16 -0.04 -1.33
C ILE A 125 6.49 0.38 -0.02
N PHE A 126 7.19 1.22 0.73
CA PHE A 126 6.67 1.78 1.97
C PHE A 126 6.13 3.19 1.75
N VAL A 127 5.02 3.50 2.40
CA VAL A 127 4.49 4.86 2.48
C VAL A 127 4.39 5.26 3.94
N ILE A 128 5.03 6.37 4.28
CA ILE A 128 4.90 7.00 5.59
C ILE A 128 4.30 8.40 5.42
N LYS A 129 3.53 8.82 6.41
CA LYS A 129 2.98 10.18 6.48
C LYS A 129 3.01 10.70 7.91
N GLN A 130 3.31 11.98 8.06
CA GLN A 130 3.29 12.68 9.35
C GLN A 130 2.56 14.04 9.21
N PRO A 131 2.00 14.54 10.28
CA PRO A 131 1.76 13.86 11.56
C PRO A 131 0.72 12.75 11.47
N ILE A 132 0.71 11.85 12.44
CA ILE A 132 -0.19 10.67 12.44
C ILE A 132 -1.66 11.09 12.65
N GLU A 133 -1.88 12.18 13.35
CA GLU A 133 -3.20 12.78 13.59
C GLU A 133 -3.92 13.04 12.27
N GLU A 134 -3.23 13.58 11.28
CA GLU A 134 -3.78 13.82 9.94
C GLU A 134 -4.15 12.51 9.22
N CYS A 135 -3.41 11.44 9.47
CA CYS A 135 -3.76 10.14 8.92
C CYS A 135 -5.09 9.62 9.47
N VAL A 136 -5.28 9.75 10.79
CA VAL A 136 -6.51 9.34 11.47
C VAL A 136 -7.68 10.19 11.01
N GLU A 137 -7.55 11.52 11.05
CA GLU A 137 -8.58 12.46 10.61
C GLU A 137 -8.98 12.23 9.15
N TRP A 138 -7.98 12.09 8.27
CA TRP A 138 -8.23 11.81 6.87
C TRP A 138 -8.95 10.49 6.64
N TRP A 139 -8.53 9.43 7.31
CA TRP A 139 -9.14 8.12 7.17
C TRP A 139 -10.59 8.12 7.68
N GLN A 140 -10.86 8.75 8.81
CA GLN A 140 -12.20 8.90 9.36
C GLN A 140 -13.10 9.74 8.45
N SER A 141 -12.62 10.87 7.96
CA SER A 141 -13.38 11.75 7.06
C SER A 141 -13.69 11.10 5.71
N ALA A 142 -12.84 10.19 5.26
CA ALA A 142 -13.08 9.39 4.05
C ALA A 142 -14.09 8.25 4.24
N GLY A 143 -14.63 8.09 5.45
CA GLY A 143 -15.63 7.08 5.79
C GLY A 143 -15.13 5.97 6.72
N GLY A 144 -13.82 5.87 6.93
CA GLY A 144 -13.21 5.00 7.94
C GLY A 144 -13.76 3.57 7.94
N PHE A 145 -14.31 3.15 9.06
CA PHE A 145 -14.87 1.82 9.27
C PHE A 145 -16.08 1.49 8.38
N ASP A 146 -16.83 2.50 7.94
CA ASP A 146 -18.07 2.26 7.21
C ASP A 146 -17.85 1.89 5.74
N ILE A 147 -16.70 2.26 5.19
CA ILE A 147 -16.39 2.03 3.77
C ILE A 147 -15.29 1.00 3.52
N THR A 148 -14.52 0.64 4.55
CA THR A 148 -13.44 -0.32 4.42
C THR A 148 -13.95 -1.75 4.32
N TYR A 149 -13.30 -2.56 3.51
CA TYR A 149 -13.61 -3.98 3.36
C TYR A 149 -12.54 -4.86 4.03
N PRO A 150 -13.04 -5.92 4.65
CA PRO A 150 -14.31 -6.01 5.31
C PRO A 150 -14.31 -4.90 6.33
N ARG A 151 -15.42 -4.42 6.78
CA ARG A 151 -15.43 -3.35 7.78
C ARG A 151 -14.35 -3.65 8.79
N TYR A 152 -13.40 -2.76 8.96
CA TYR A 152 -12.26 -3.00 9.88
C TYR A 152 -12.74 -3.02 11.33
N ASP A 153 -13.62 -3.96 11.66
CA ASP A 153 -14.12 -4.19 13.01
C ASP A 153 -12.97 -4.37 13.99
N TRP A 154 -11.87 -4.90 13.48
CA TRP A 154 -10.62 -5.03 14.23
C TRP A 154 -10.07 -3.72 14.79
N TYR A 155 -10.32 -2.59 14.14
CA TYR A 155 -9.91 -1.27 14.65
C TYR A 155 -10.95 -0.62 15.55
N LYS A 156 -12.22 -1.10 15.59
CA LYS A 156 -13.31 -0.43 16.32
C LYS A 156 -13.03 -0.21 17.79
N ASP A 157 -12.42 -1.20 18.43
CA ASP A 157 -12.12 -1.17 19.86
C ASP A 157 -10.68 -0.74 20.16
N LYS A 158 -9.97 -0.22 19.14
CA LYS A 158 -8.58 0.20 19.25
C LYS A 158 -8.43 1.71 19.22
N ASP A 159 -7.43 2.20 19.90
CA ASP A 159 -6.94 3.56 19.74
C ASP A 159 -6.25 3.70 18.38
N LEU A 160 -6.93 4.35 17.43
CA LEU A 160 -6.45 4.52 16.07
C LEU A 160 -5.11 5.25 15.99
N HIS A 161 -4.92 6.28 16.81
CA HIS A 161 -3.64 7.02 16.84
C HIS A 161 -2.50 6.08 17.25
N LYS A 162 -2.72 5.28 18.27
CA LYS A 162 -1.74 4.30 18.75
C LYS A 162 -1.44 3.23 17.69
N GLU A 163 -2.47 2.69 17.04
CA GLU A 163 -2.30 1.64 16.03
C GLU A 163 -1.61 2.16 14.76
N PHE A 164 -2.02 3.32 14.26
CA PHE A 164 -1.39 3.91 13.07
C PHE A 164 0.05 4.33 13.36
N ASN A 165 0.31 4.85 14.57
CA ASN A 165 1.67 5.17 14.99
C ASN A 165 2.54 3.92 15.11
N LYS A 166 2.02 2.82 15.66
CA LYS A 166 2.72 1.53 15.73
C LYS A 166 3.14 1.06 14.33
N GLN A 167 2.23 1.11 13.36
CA GLN A 167 2.53 0.74 11.97
C GLN A 167 3.61 1.65 11.36
N GLN A 168 3.48 2.96 11.52
CA GLN A 168 4.47 3.90 10.99
C GLN A 168 5.83 3.78 11.64
N LEU A 169 5.88 3.55 12.95
CA LEU A 169 7.14 3.34 13.67
C LEU A 169 7.84 2.05 13.22
N SER A 170 7.08 0.98 12.99
CA SER A 170 7.62 -0.27 12.43
C SER A 170 8.26 -0.04 11.06
N ILE A 171 7.55 0.66 10.17
CA ILE A 171 8.07 1.01 8.84
C ILE A 171 9.33 1.86 8.93
N LYS A 172 9.30 2.93 9.74
CA LYS A 172 10.45 3.84 9.91
C LYS A 172 11.66 3.12 10.47
N LYS A 173 11.45 2.30 11.49
CA LYS A 173 12.53 1.51 12.08
C LYS A 173 13.19 0.66 11.00
N PHE A 174 12.40 -0.09 10.23
CA PHE A 174 12.94 -0.94 9.17
C PHE A 174 13.72 -0.15 8.12
N ILE A 175 13.17 0.96 7.63
CA ILE A 175 13.84 1.82 6.64
C ILE A 175 15.18 2.34 7.17
N ASN A 176 15.20 2.82 8.42
CA ASN A 176 16.42 3.35 9.05
C ASN A 176 17.48 2.26 9.24
N ASP A 177 17.07 1.09 9.71
CA ASP A 177 17.97 -0.05 9.93
C ASP A 177 18.61 -0.53 8.61
N CYS A 178 17.87 -0.44 7.50
CA CYS A 178 18.35 -0.84 6.17
C CYS A 178 19.04 0.28 5.40
N GLY A 179 18.92 1.54 5.81
CA GLY A 179 19.56 2.70 5.16
C GLY A 179 18.98 3.06 3.80
N TYR A 180 17.74 2.69 3.50
CA TYR A 180 17.10 3.04 2.23
C TYR A 180 16.62 4.50 2.20
N PRO A 181 16.74 5.19 1.04
CA PRO A 181 16.35 6.57 0.91
C PRO A 181 14.82 6.75 0.92
N LEU A 182 14.39 7.89 1.44
CA LEU A 182 13.01 8.36 1.39
C LEU A 182 12.84 9.37 0.26
N TYR A 183 11.78 9.25 -0.49
CA TYR A 183 11.44 10.14 -1.60
C TYR A 183 10.10 10.83 -1.35
N ALA A 184 10.05 12.13 -1.59
CA ALA A 184 8.78 12.82 -1.72
C ALA A 184 8.01 12.33 -2.97
N PRO A 185 6.68 12.12 -2.92
CA PRO A 185 5.87 11.68 -4.06
C PRO A 185 5.62 12.82 -5.06
N THR A 186 6.68 13.30 -5.68
CA THR A 186 6.70 14.44 -6.60
C THR A 186 6.48 14.03 -8.06
N ASN A 187 6.16 15.01 -8.90
CA ASN A 187 6.11 14.82 -10.35
C ASN A 187 7.44 14.24 -10.88
N SER A 188 8.56 14.73 -10.35
CA SER A 188 9.89 14.25 -10.74
C SER A 188 10.08 12.77 -10.42
N LEU A 189 9.68 12.32 -9.22
CA LEU A 189 9.73 10.90 -8.84
C LEU A 189 8.92 10.05 -9.82
N PHE A 190 7.65 10.40 -10.03
CA PHE A 190 6.75 9.60 -10.86
C PHE A 190 7.17 9.59 -12.33
N LYS A 191 7.50 10.75 -12.89
CA LYS A 191 7.87 10.88 -14.29
C LYS A 191 9.25 10.29 -14.59
N ASN A 192 10.27 10.67 -13.83
CA ASN A 192 11.65 10.38 -14.20
C ASN A 192 12.12 9.02 -13.70
N LYS A 193 11.72 8.65 -12.47
CA LYS A 193 12.16 7.39 -11.87
C LYS A 193 11.22 6.21 -12.15
N LEU A 194 9.93 6.45 -12.21
CA LEU A 194 8.91 5.42 -12.44
C LEU A 194 8.34 5.40 -13.85
N GLN A 195 8.77 6.36 -14.70
CA GLN A 195 8.37 6.48 -16.10
C GLN A 195 6.85 6.58 -16.31
N ILE A 196 6.15 7.20 -15.35
CA ILE A 196 4.71 7.37 -15.40
C ILE A 196 4.36 8.61 -16.22
N ASN A 197 3.37 8.50 -17.10
CA ASN A 197 2.80 9.66 -17.75
C ASN A 197 1.92 10.46 -16.78
N ILE A 198 2.48 11.54 -16.22
CA ILE A 198 1.82 12.37 -15.21
C ILE A 198 0.68 13.23 -15.76
N ASP A 199 0.56 13.36 -17.09
CA ASP A 199 -0.49 14.14 -17.76
C ASP A 199 -1.78 13.33 -17.95
N GLU A 200 -1.74 12.02 -17.73
CA GLU A 200 -2.95 11.21 -17.74
C GLU A 200 -3.91 11.65 -16.63
N LYS A 201 -5.17 11.85 -16.98
CA LYS A 201 -6.18 12.41 -16.08
C LYS A 201 -6.24 11.72 -14.71
N PRO A 202 -6.33 10.38 -14.59
CA PRO A 202 -6.35 9.71 -13.28
C PRO A 202 -5.07 9.98 -12.48
N VAL A 203 -3.91 9.96 -13.14
CA VAL A 203 -2.61 10.18 -12.49
C VAL A 203 -2.52 11.63 -11.98
N SER A 204 -2.79 12.61 -12.84
CA SER A 204 -2.70 14.03 -12.49
C SER A 204 -3.66 14.41 -11.36
N GLU A 205 -4.87 13.86 -11.32
CA GLU A 205 -5.84 14.10 -10.25
C GLU A 205 -5.33 13.56 -8.90
N HIS A 206 -4.73 12.36 -8.89
CA HIS A 206 -4.17 11.79 -7.66
C HIS A 206 -2.92 12.53 -7.18
N ILE A 207 -2.05 12.94 -8.10
CA ILE A 207 -0.87 13.76 -7.77
C ILE A 207 -1.30 15.08 -7.13
N LYS A 208 -2.24 15.80 -7.74
CA LYS A 208 -2.78 17.04 -7.16
C LYS A 208 -3.34 16.83 -5.76
N ALA A 209 -4.09 15.75 -5.56
CA ALA A 209 -4.65 15.44 -4.24
C ALA A 209 -3.56 15.13 -3.20
N ILE A 210 -2.45 14.48 -3.58
CA ILE A 210 -1.31 14.27 -2.69
C ILE A 210 -0.64 15.60 -2.37
N GLN A 211 -0.41 16.45 -3.36
CA GLN A 211 0.21 17.76 -3.19
C GLN A 211 -0.60 18.68 -2.25
N LEU A 212 -1.92 18.66 -2.35
CA LEU A 212 -2.79 19.41 -1.43
C LEU A 212 -2.63 18.98 0.04
N LEU A 213 -2.29 17.73 0.28
CA LEU A 213 -2.02 17.19 1.62
C LEU A 213 -0.57 17.44 2.08
N ASN A 214 0.25 18.06 1.25
CA ASN A 214 1.65 18.36 1.51
C ASN A 214 1.91 19.85 1.19
N PRO A 215 1.43 20.78 2.02
CA PRO A 215 1.47 22.21 1.73
C PRO A 215 2.88 22.81 1.65
N SER A 216 3.88 22.10 2.15
CA SER A 216 5.29 22.50 2.09
C SER A 216 5.89 22.53 0.68
N GLY A 217 5.19 21.90 -0.30
CA GLY A 217 5.60 21.95 -1.69
C GLY A 217 6.67 20.93 -2.12
N GLU A 218 6.89 20.86 -3.43
CA GLU A 218 7.87 19.96 -4.04
C GLU A 218 9.29 20.43 -3.70
N GLY A 219 10.11 19.52 -3.16
CA GLY A 219 11.50 19.79 -2.78
C GLY A 219 11.72 20.11 -1.30
N ASP A 220 10.68 20.21 -0.50
CA ASP A 220 10.80 20.36 0.93
C ASP A 220 11.21 19.03 1.60
N PRO A 221 12.30 19.02 2.41
CA PRO A 221 12.71 17.82 3.14
C PRO A 221 11.67 17.36 4.16
N ASP A 222 10.79 18.27 4.62
CA ASP A 222 9.70 17.98 5.55
C ASP A 222 8.41 17.54 4.84
N TYR A 223 8.49 17.07 3.61
CA TYR A 223 7.33 16.57 2.88
C TYR A 223 6.60 15.52 3.70
N ARG A 224 5.32 15.77 3.99
CA ARG A 224 4.55 14.97 4.95
C ARG A 224 4.33 13.52 4.55
N THR A 225 4.23 13.27 3.25
CA THR A 225 4.12 11.90 2.71
C THR A 225 5.45 11.53 2.05
N GLN A 226 6.01 10.39 2.40
CA GLN A 226 7.26 9.90 1.83
C GLN A 226 7.13 8.45 1.41
N ILE A 227 7.88 8.08 0.36
CA ILE A 227 7.91 6.73 -0.22
C ILE A 227 9.33 6.19 -0.11
N CYS A 228 9.46 4.93 0.28
CA CYS A 228 10.70 4.19 0.21
C CYS A 228 10.53 2.97 -0.69
N PHE A 229 11.54 2.69 -1.50
CA PHE A 229 11.59 1.55 -2.40
C PHE A 229 12.67 0.58 -1.92
N TYR A 230 12.26 -0.47 -1.25
CA TYR A 230 13.16 -1.51 -0.77
C TYR A 230 13.37 -2.57 -1.85
N ASN A 231 14.63 -2.94 -2.09
CA ASN A 231 15.04 -3.96 -3.07
C ASN A 231 14.58 -3.64 -4.51
N MET A 232 14.59 -2.37 -4.87
CA MET A 232 14.19 -1.85 -6.18
C MET A 232 15.20 -0.83 -6.71
N ASP A 233 15.57 -0.96 -7.97
CA ASP A 233 16.40 0.03 -8.68
C ASP A 233 15.51 1.17 -9.21
N ILE A 234 15.37 2.23 -8.41
CA ILE A 234 14.54 3.40 -8.69
C ILE A 234 15.38 4.68 -8.77
#